data_768202dbf00aa8f3d57c0cec8808b4cc
#
_entry.id   768202dbf00aa8f3d57c0cec8808b4cc
#
_cell.length_a   1.000
_cell.length_b   1.000
_cell.length_c   1.000
_cell.angle_alpha   90.00
_cell.angle_beta   90.00
_cell.angle_gamma   90.00
#
_symmetry.space_group_name_H-M   'P 1'
#
loop_
_entity.id
_entity.type
_entity.pdbx_description
1 polymer ?
#
loop_
_entity_poly.entity_id
_entity_poly.type
_entity_poly.pdbx_seq_one_letter_code
_entity_poly.pdbx_strand_id
1 'polypeptide(L)'
;MISSIRTYFLVVVGTFFIAACGVDGSSDEDSNPPTPDASSDDTGGDSQPVTDSPSESFDPVSMITQIADEVIIKHYQTLSENASSFSVGEESIASYCSAIGTDQETTRRDIVQDQWRSLMADVQATELHVVGPAADNGGALRNRLHSYSEGPLSTCGVDLSVVLAEEDSFDIKTRSLNQRGMGAVEYLLFNPVLDHTCAPQVPETQSWNSRSDSERRLKRCELATRIVTDVADAASTIESDWQDFRAEFINQDNAGDSLQRLTDGLFALDKLTKDQKLTLPTGLSGDCSALTCPKLVESPYAENTYQNIRANLLSFRKIFTGIDGLGFDDYIDNEGFPEVSERFLDNIVATLAVIDIAEASVNTEVASIQTVAHETACTNAAAAPDQPNQLNVCRLAGSIKRITDDLKIDFVTIVGVMIPDSAQSDND
;
A
#
# COMPACT_ATOMS: atom_id res chain seq x y z
N MET A 1 -20.38 32.65 39.75
CA MET A 1 -20.71 33.81 38.93
C MET A 1 -20.33 33.45 37.51
N ILE A 2 -21.37 33.23 36.73
CA ILE A 2 -21.31 32.73 35.34
C ILE A 2 -21.24 33.96 34.44
N SER A 3 -20.31 34.03 33.52
CA SER A 3 -20.37 34.98 32.40
C SER A 3 -20.14 34.23 31.11
N SER A 4 -21.25 34.17 30.36
CA SER A 4 -21.38 33.55 29.03
C SER A 4 -21.12 34.63 28.00
N ILE A 5 -20.11 34.45 27.12
CA ILE A 5 -19.91 35.31 25.96
C ILE A 5 -20.37 34.54 24.72
N ARG A 6 -21.47 35.01 24.13
CA ARG A 6 -21.94 34.58 22.80
C ARG A 6 -21.30 35.42 21.73
N THR A 7 -20.58 34.77 20.84
CA THR A 7 -20.04 35.40 19.61
C THR A 7 -21.02 35.11 18.47
N TYR A 8 -21.51 36.21 17.84
CA TYR A 8 -22.38 36.15 16.66
C TYR A 8 -21.50 36.06 15.40
N PHE A 9 -21.78 35.10 14.56
CA PHE A 9 -21.23 35.05 13.20
C PHE A 9 -22.15 35.81 12.25
N LEU A 10 -21.57 36.77 11.55
CA LEU A 10 -22.23 37.58 10.52
C LEU A 10 -22.03 36.86 9.17
N VAL A 11 -23.12 36.39 8.56
CA VAL A 11 -23.10 35.82 7.20
C VAL A 11 -23.28 36.98 6.22
N VAL A 12 -22.27 37.20 5.38
CA VAL A 12 -22.34 38.12 4.24
C VAL A 12 -22.68 37.32 2.99
N VAL A 13 -23.89 37.51 2.48
CA VAL A 13 -24.34 36.98 1.20
C VAL A 13 -23.91 37.94 0.09
N GLY A 14 -22.95 37.55 -0.71
CA GLY A 14 -22.53 38.27 -1.92
C GLY A 14 -23.29 37.78 -3.14
N THR A 15 -24.16 38.61 -3.68
CA THR A 15 -24.87 38.41 -4.95
C THR A 15 -23.98 38.76 -6.11
N PHE A 16 -23.62 37.83 -6.98
CA PHE A 16 -22.97 38.12 -8.25
C PHE A 16 -23.99 38.16 -9.40
N PHE A 17 -24.04 39.30 -10.06
CA PHE A 17 -24.80 39.52 -11.30
C PHE A 17 -24.06 38.92 -12.50
N ILE A 18 -24.78 38.14 -13.30
CA ILE A 18 -24.33 37.67 -14.61
C ILE A 18 -24.80 38.67 -15.64
N ALA A 19 -23.86 39.30 -16.34
CA ALA A 19 -24.13 40.10 -17.51
C ALA A 19 -24.00 39.21 -18.77
N ALA A 20 -25.10 39.06 -19.46
CA ALA A 20 -25.15 38.44 -20.81
C ALA A 20 -24.87 39.56 -21.83
N CYS A 21 -23.92 39.32 -22.74
CA CYS A 21 -23.81 40.05 -24.00
C CYS A 21 -24.10 39.06 -25.14
N GLY A 22 -25.22 39.25 -25.79
CA GLY A 22 -25.52 38.71 -27.10
C GLY A 22 -24.94 39.59 -28.23
N VAL A 23 -24.52 38.94 -29.33
CA VAL A 23 -24.36 39.58 -30.64
C VAL A 23 -24.95 38.65 -31.70
N ASP A 24 -25.96 39.17 -32.35
CA ASP A 24 -26.57 38.67 -33.59
C ASP A 24 -25.66 38.91 -34.80
N GLY A 25 -25.92 38.14 -35.87
CA GLY A 25 -25.52 38.53 -37.23
C GLY A 25 -25.34 37.35 -38.21
N SER A 26 -26.37 36.85 -38.71
CA SER A 26 -26.90 36.70 -40.12
C SER A 26 -25.96 36.24 -41.21
N SER A 27 -26.42 35.15 -41.82
CA SER A 27 -26.75 34.91 -43.28
C SER A 27 -25.60 34.83 -44.29
N ASP A 28 -25.56 33.81 -45.00
CA ASP A 28 -26.04 33.42 -46.30
C ASP A 28 -25.08 32.58 -47.15
N GLU A 29 -25.73 31.63 -47.83
CA GLU A 29 -25.55 31.09 -49.20
C GLU A 29 -24.46 30.06 -49.49
N ASP A 30 -24.93 28.83 -49.67
CA ASP A 30 -25.14 28.12 -50.94
C ASP A 30 -23.90 27.91 -51.82
N SER A 31 -23.51 26.64 -51.97
CA SER A 31 -23.10 26.07 -53.26
C SER A 31 -22.80 24.56 -53.17
N ASN A 32 -23.71 23.77 -53.66
CA ASN A 32 -23.53 22.38 -54.10
C ASN A 32 -23.27 22.41 -55.62
N PRO A 33 -22.92 21.32 -56.29
CA PRO A 33 -21.81 20.41 -56.43
C PRO A 33 -21.14 20.49 -57.81
N PRO A 34 -20.40 19.53 -58.33
CA PRO A 34 -20.96 18.45 -59.13
C PRO A 34 -20.28 17.08 -58.99
N THR A 35 -21.08 16.03 -59.15
CA THR A 35 -20.68 14.68 -59.54
C THR A 35 -20.17 14.63 -60.98
N PRO A 36 -19.25 13.72 -61.29
CA PRO A 36 -19.27 13.09 -62.58
C PRO A 36 -19.35 11.56 -62.51
N ASP A 37 -20.04 11.11 -63.51
CA ASP A 37 -20.46 9.85 -64.04
C ASP A 37 -19.54 8.63 -63.90
N ALA A 38 -20.27 7.52 -63.95
CA ALA A 38 -19.81 6.15 -64.03
C ALA A 38 -19.08 5.84 -65.35
N SER A 39 -18.10 4.95 -65.23
CA SER A 39 -17.85 3.95 -66.22
C SER A 39 -17.33 2.66 -65.58
N SER A 40 -18.08 1.61 -65.83
CA SER A 40 -17.84 0.21 -65.60
C SER A 40 -16.54 -0.27 -66.21
N ASP A 41 -15.78 -1.10 -65.46
CA ASP A 41 -15.15 -2.29 -66.01
C ASP A 41 -15.05 -3.42 -64.99
N ASP A 42 -15.58 -4.52 -65.40
CA ASP A 42 -15.76 -5.81 -64.81
C ASP A 42 -14.41 -6.60 -64.83
N THR A 43 -13.85 -7.00 -63.64
CA THR A 43 -13.04 -8.20 -63.66
C THR A 43 -13.26 -8.89 -62.30
N GLY A 44 -13.87 -10.07 -62.38
CA GLY A 44 -14.12 -10.98 -61.24
C GLY A 44 -12.84 -11.37 -60.52
N GLY A 45 -12.86 -11.13 -59.22
CA GLY A 45 -11.95 -11.69 -58.22
C GLY A 45 -12.81 -12.31 -57.13
N ASP A 46 -12.76 -13.63 -57.07
CA ASP A 46 -13.39 -14.49 -56.09
C ASP A 46 -12.86 -14.10 -54.67
N SER A 47 -13.61 -13.25 -53.98
CA SER A 47 -13.34 -12.92 -52.56
C SER A 47 -14.13 -13.93 -51.75
N GLN A 48 -13.42 -14.95 -51.26
CA GLN A 48 -13.93 -15.76 -50.15
C GLN A 48 -14.33 -14.83 -48.98
N PRO A 49 -15.48 -15.06 -48.35
CA PRO A 49 -15.81 -14.35 -47.15
C PRO A 49 -14.77 -14.72 -46.07
N VAL A 50 -14.04 -13.73 -45.61
CA VAL A 50 -13.30 -13.82 -44.36
C VAL A 50 -14.38 -14.07 -43.32
N THR A 51 -14.45 -15.30 -42.83
CA THR A 51 -15.20 -15.59 -41.61
C THR A 51 -14.46 -14.89 -40.49
N ASP A 52 -14.93 -13.73 -40.07
CA ASP A 52 -14.64 -13.19 -38.76
C ASP A 52 -15.07 -14.26 -37.79
N SER A 53 -14.09 -14.98 -37.27
CA SER A 53 -14.30 -15.74 -36.04
C SER A 53 -14.70 -14.70 -34.98
N PRO A 54 -15.81 -14.89 -34.26
CA PRO A 54 -16.13 -14.00 -33.17
C PRO A 54 -14.88 -13.99 -32.23
N SER A 55 -14.30 -12.83 -32.01
CA SER A 55 -13.33 -12.66 -30.91
C SER A 55 -14.03 -13.20 -29.70
N GLU A 56 -13.45 -14.20 -29.03
CA GLU A 56 -13.99 -14.67 -27.76
C GLU A 56 -14.07 -13.43 -26.86
N SER A 57 -15.27 -13.10 -26.41
CA SER A 57 -15.48 -11.98 -25.51
C SER A 57 -14.68 -12.26 -24.25
N PHE A 58 -13.92 -11.27 -23.76
CA PHE A 58 -13.20 -11.37 -22.50
C PHE A 58 -14.13 -11.83 -21.38
N ASP A 59 -13.67 -12.79 -20.56
CA ASP A 59 -14.42 -13.31 -19.43
C ASP A 59 -13.89 -12.71 -18.10
N PRO A 60 -14.56 -11.67 -17.56
CA PRO A 60 -14.15 -11.06 -16.28
C PRO A 60 -14.14 -12.04 -15.11
N VAL A 61 -15.01 -13.06 -15.12
CA VAL A 61 -15.06 -14.05 -14.02
C VAL A 61 -13.82 -14.94 -14.03
N SER A 62 -13.31 -15.32 -15.20
CA SER A 62 -12.05 -16.05 -15.30
C SER A 62 -10.88 -15.22 -14.78
N MET A 63 -10.81 -13.92 -15.06
CA MET A 63 -9.81 -13.00 -14.50
C MET A 63 -9.94 -12.86 -12.97
N ILE A 64 -11.16 -12.63 -12.47
CA ILE A 64 -11.43 -12.53 -11.03
C ILE A 64 -11.02 -13.81 -10.31
N THR A 65 -11.33 -14.97 -10.91
CA THR A 65 -10.95 -16.29 -10.37
C THR A 65 -9.44 -16.43 -10.33
N GLN A 66 -8.74 -16.07 -11.42
CA GLN A 66 -7.28 -16.10 -11.49
C GLN A 66 -6.64 -15.25 -10.40
N ILE A 67 -7.07 -13.99 -10.24
CA ILE A 67 -6.53 -13.08 -9.23
C ILE A 67 -6.83 -13.58 -7.80
N ALA A 68 -8.05 -14.09 -7.55
CA ALA A 68 -8.41 -14.62 -6.24
C ALA A 68 -7.55 -15.83 -5.86
N ASP A 69 -7.43 -16.81 -6.76
CA ASP A 69 -6.80 -18.09 -6.47
C ASP A 69 -5.26 -18.00 -6.50
N GLU A 70 -4.71 -17.35 -7.53
CA GLU A 70 -3.29 -17.39 -7.81
C GLU A 70 -2.52 -16.21 -7.18
N VAL A 71 -3.22 -15.13 -6.79
CA VAL A 71 -2.59 -13.98 -6.14
C VAL A 71 -3.02 -13.86 -4.69
N ILE A 72 -4.31 -13.57 -4.42
CA ILE A 72 -4.75 -13.16 -3.08
C ILE A 72 -4.65 -14.31 -2.08
N ILE A 73 -5.30 -15.44 -2.39
CA ILE A 73 -5.32 -16.61 -1.49
C ILE A 73 -3.91 -17.14 -1.28
N LYS A 74 -3.10 -17.24 -2.32
CA LYS A 74 -1.71 -17.70 -2.21
C LYS A 74 -0.82 -16.77 -1.38
N HIS A 75 -1.01 -15.45 -1.48
CA HIS A 75 -0.26 -14.53 -0.62
C HIS A 75 -0.61 -14.73 0.86
N TYR A 76 -1.89 -14.90 1.22
CA TYR A 76 -2.28 -15.18 2.60
C TYR A 76 -1.82 -16.55 3.08
N GLN A 77 -1.85 -17.58 2.22
CA GLN A 77 -1.29 -18.90 2.53
C GLN A 77 0.22 -18.80 2.83
N THR A 78 0.98 -18.16 1.94
CA THR A 78 2.43 -17.96 2.13
C THR A 78 2.72 -17.20 3.42
N LEU A 79 1.97 -16.13 3.69
CA LEU A 79 2.12 -15.33 4.90
C LEU A 79 1.82 -16.16 6.17
N SER A 80 0.75 -16.95 6.16
CA SER A 80 0.36 -17.83 7.27
C SER A 80 1.44 -18.87 7.59
N GLU A 81 1.95 -19.54 6.55
CA GLU A 81 3.01 -20.56 6.66
C GLU A 81 4.33 -19.94 7.18
N ASN A 82 4.76 -18.82 6.61
CA ASN A 82 6.01 -18.14 6.96
C ASN A 82 5.95 -17.53 8.37
N ALA A 83 4.82 -16.93 8.77
CA ALA A 83 4.64 -16.41 10.12
C ALA A 83 4.68 -17.52 11.17
N SER A 84 4.04 -18.66 10.89
CA SER A 84 4.07 -19.83 11.75
C SER A 84 5.51 -20.37 11.91
N SER A 85 6.25 -20.49 10.81
CA SER A 85 7.64 -20.95 10.81
C SER A 85 8.56 -19.99 11.57
N PHE A 86 8.35 -18.69 11.41
CA PHE A 86 9.12 -17.64 12.10
C PHE A 86 8.88 -17.66 13.61
N SER A 87 7.69 -18.06 14.08
CA SER A 87 7.38 -18.18 15.51
C SER A 87 8.13 -19.32 16.20
N VAL A 88 8.17 -20.53 15.60
CA VAL A 88 8.58 -21.77 16.29
C VAL A 88 9.62 -22.64 15.57
N GLY A 89 10.08 -22.26 14.39
CA GLY A 89 11.04 -23.00 13.57
C GLY A 89 12.47 -23.00 14.13
N GLU A 90 13.38 -23.68 13.48
CA GLU A 90 14.80 -23.75 13.86
C GLU A 90 15.52 -22.39 13.72
N GLU A 91 15.10 -21.57 12.77
CA GLU A 91 15.56 -20.20 12.54
C GLU A 91 14.57 -19.14 13.09
N SER A 92 13.78 -19.51 14.07
CA SER A 92 12.70 -18.72 14.64
C SER A 92 13.16 -17.69 15.67
N ILE A 93 12.24 -16.79 16.04
CA ILE A 93 12.43 -15.90 17.20
C ILE A 93 12.71 -16.71 18.46
N ALA A 94 12.02 -17.83 18.70
CA ALA A 94 12.25 -18.67 19.87
C ALA A 94 13.70 -19.22 19.94
N SER A 95 14.27 -19.56 18.79
CA SER A 95 15.69 -19.96 18.69
C SER A 95 16.65 -18.82 19.06
N TYR A 96 16.37 -17.60 18.62
CA TYR A 96 17.13 -16.42 19.04
C TYR A 96 16.97 -16.13 20.53
N CYS A 97 15.76 -16.17 21.09
CA CYS A 97 15.53 -15.98 22.53
C CYS A 97 16.39 -16.92 23.37
N SER A 98 16.49 -18.19 22.97
CA SER A 98 17.30 -19.22 23.65
C SER A 98 18.80 -18.97 23.55
N ALA A 99 19.26 -18.23 22.54
CA ALA A 99 20.68 -17.92 22.31
C ALA A 99 21.16 -16.66 23.06
N ILE A 100 20.25 -15.85 23.60
CA ILE A 100 20.61 -14.60 24.28
C ILE A 100 21.50 -14.87 25.50
N GLY A 101 22.63 -14.18 25.57
CA GLY A 101 23.65 -14.36 26.59
C GLY A 101 24.66 -15.48 26.28
N THR A 102 24.57 -16.13 25.13
CA THR A 102 25.53 -17.14 24.66
C THR A 102 26.41 -16.59 23.52
N ASP A 103 27.42 -17.36 23.10
CA ASP A 103 28.27 -17.05 21.94
C ASP A 103 27.50 -17.08 20.60
N GLN A 104 26.32 -17.67 20.55
CA GLN A 104 25.45 -17.75 19.37
C GLN A 104 24.50 -16.55 19.22
N GLU A 105 24.42 -15.67 20.19
CA GLU A 105 23.44 -14.57 20.22
C GLU A 105 23.48 -13.72 18.95
N THR A 106 24.67 -13.27 18.53
CA THR A 106 24.79 -12.41 17.36
C THR A 106 24.38 -13.13 16.07
N THR A 107 24.84 -14.36 15.87
CA THR A 107 24.48 -15.14 14.68
C THR A 107 22.96 -15.38 14.61
N ARG A 108 22.34 -15.74 15.73
CA ARG A 108 20.90 -15.99 15.76
C ARG A 108 20.09 -14.70 15.61
N ARG A 109 20.57 -13.57 16.12
CA ARG A 109 19.95 -12.27 15.89
C ARG A 109 19.97 -11.90 14.40
N ASP A 110 21.10 -12.04 13.74
CA ASP A 110 21.21 -11.71 12.32
C ASP A 110 20.26 -12.58 11.47
N ILE A 111 20.14 -13.88 11.77
CA ILE A 111 19.19 -14.79 11.12
C ILE A 111 17.75 -14.31 11.33
N VAL A 112 17.31 -14.01 12.57
CA VAL A 112 15.91 -13.61 12.78
C VAL A 112 15.61 -12.24 12.20
N GLN A 113 16.59 -11.35 12.09
CA GLN A 113 16.43 -10.08 11.39
C GLN A 113 16.22 -10.26 9.89
N ASP A 114 16.90 -11.21 9.26
CA ASP A 114 16.68 -11.55 7.85
C ASP A 114 15.34 -12.26 7.64
N GLN A 115 14.94 -13.16 8.54
CA GLN A 115 13.62 -13.79 8.53
C GLN A 115 12.50 -12.76 8.71
N TRP A 116 12.70 -11.75 9.59
CA TRP A 116 11.76 -10.65 9.72
C TRP A 116 11.59 -9.87 8.41
N ARG A 117 12.69 -9.58 7.69
CA ARG A 117 12.62 -8.87 6.38
C ARG A 117 11.82 -9.67 5.35
N SER A 118 12.04 -11.00 5.32
CA SER A 118 11.30 -11.88 4.43
C SER A 118 9.80 -11.89 4.76
N LEU A 119 9.45 -12.09 6.04
CA LEU A 119 8.05 -12.10 6.48
C LEU A 119 7.39 -10.73 6.30
N MET A 120 8.14 -9.63 6.51
CA MET A 120 7.62 -8.29 6.24
C MET A 120 7.30 -8.07 4.77
N ALA A 121 8.08 -8.65 3.86
CA ALA A 121 7.75 -8.61 2.43
C ALA A 121 6.44 -9.35 2.12
N ASP A 122 6.16 -10.49 2.78
CA ASP A 122 4.89 -11.20 2.63
C ASP A 122 3.72 -10.36 3.18
N VAL A 123 3.88 -9.70 4.34
CA VAL A 123 2.87 -8.78 4.89
C VAL A 123 2.60 -7.63 3.92
N GLN A 124 3.65 -7.03 3.36
CA GLN A 124 3.51 -5.95 2.37
C GLN A 124 2.85 -6.41 1.07
N ALA A 125 3.10 -7.65 0.64
CA ALA A 125 2.43 -8.22 -0.52
C ALA A 125 0.90 -8.35 -0.32
N THR A 126 0.43 -8.50 0.93
CA THR A 126 -1.01 -8.55 1.25
C THR A 126 -1.63 -7.17 1.51
N GLU A 127 -0.84 -6.09 1.57
CA GLU A 127 -1.36 -4.76 1.92
C GLU A 127 -2.38 -4.22 0.91
N LEU A 128 -2.21 -4.58 -0.37
CA LEU A 128 -3.14 -4.21 -1.44
C LEU A 128 -4.38 -5.13 -1.54
N HIS A 129 -4.45 -6.21 -0.75
CA HIS A 129 -5.58 -7.13 -0.74
C HIS A 129 -6.68 -6.64 0.22
N VAL A 130 -7.13 -5.39 0.03
CA VAL A 130 -8.23 -4.78 0.82
C VAL A 130 -9.57 -5.27 0.28
N VAL A 131 -9.79 -6.59 0.31
CA VAL A 131 -10.94 -7.25 -0.29
C VAL A 131 -11.36 -8.46 0.55
N GLY A 132 -12.65 -8.76 0.58
CA GLY A 132 -13.21 -9.89 1.32
C GLY A 132 -12.85 -9.88 2.80
N PRO A 133 -12.47 -11.02 3.38
CA PRO A 133 -12.17 -11.17 4.81
C PRO A 133 -11.13 -10.17 5.34
N ALA A 134 -10.20 -9.73 4.50
CA ALA A 134 -9.19 -8.75 4.87
C ALA A 134 -9.75 -7.31 5.00
N ALA A 135 -10.88 -7.02 4.34
CA ALA A 135 -11.58 -5.75 4.43
C ALA A 135 -12.64 -5.72 5.54
N ASP A 136 -13.09 -6.88 6.02
CA ASP A 136 -14.16 -7.00 6.98
C ASP A 136 -13.88 -6.27 8.30
N ASN A 137 -14.93 -5.70 8.88
CA ASN A 137 -14.85 -4.96 10.14
C ASN A 137 -13.77 -3.85 10.12
N GLY A 138 -13.65 -3.13 9.00
CA GLY A 138 -12.64 -2.08 8.83
C GLY A 138 -11.21 -2.60 8.74
N GLY A 139 -11.03 -3.83 8.26
CA GLY A 139 -9.73 -4.48 8.15
C GLY A 139 -9.17 -5.00 9.48
N ALA A 140 -10.03 -5.39 10.41
CA ALA A 140 -9.63 -5.77 11.76
C ALA A 140 -8.54 -6.84 11.81
N LEU A 141 -8.62 -7.88 10.96
CA LEU A 141 -7.58 -8.92 10.87
C LEU A 141 -6.33 -8.41 10.16
N ARG A 142 -6.48 -7.75 9.01
CA ARG A 142 -5.36 -7.16 8.26
C ARG A 142 -4.56 -6.18 9.11
N ASN A 143 -5.24 -5.33 9.89
CA ASN A 143 -4.58 -4.35 10.75
C ASN A 143 -3.80 -4.97 11.93
N ARG A 144 -4.00 -6.25 12.23
CA ARG A 144 -3.15 -7.01 13.18
C ARG A 144 -1.80 -7.40 12.59
N LEU A 145 -1.70 -7.49 11.26
CA LEU A 145 -0.44 -7.79 10.55
C LEU A 145 0.51 -6.59 10.62
N HIS A 146 -0.04 -5.39 10.44
CA HIS A 146 0.69 -4.14 10.41
C HIS A 146 0.57 -3.35 11.72
N SER A 147 1.63 -2.64 12.08
CA SER A 147 1.62 -1.71 13.21
C SER A 147 1.22 -0.29 12.84
N TYR A 148 1.12 0.04 11.56
CA TYR A 148 1.05 1.41 11.06
C TYR A 148 -0.34 1.83 10.59
N SER A 149 -1.35 0.97 10.68
CA SER A 149 -2.73 1.25 10.24
C SER A 149 -3.42 2.38 11.00
N GLU A 150 -2.98 2.67 12.24
CA GLU A 150 -3.51 3.75 13.09
C GLU A 150 -2.46 4.84 13.37
N GLY A 151 -1.49 5.03 12.48
CA GLY A 151 -0.41 5.99 12.63
C GLY A 151 0.92 5.39 13.08
N PRO A 152 1.85 6.19 13.63
CA PRO A 152 3.19 5.73 13.97
C PRO A 152 3.16 4.69 15.09
N LEU A 153 4.19 3.82 15.08
CA LEU A 153 4.41 2.85 16.15
C LEU A 153 4.50 3.54 17.53
N SER A 154 3.75 3.04 18.48
CA SER A 154 3.80 3.49 19.89
C SER A 154 4.94 2.79 20.62
N THR A 155 6.16 3.30 20.54
CA THR A 155 7.33 2.67 21.16
C THR A 155 7.18 2.50 22.67
N CYS A 156 6.64 3.50 23.40
CA CYS A 156 6.31 3.34 24.81
C CYS A 156 5.25 2.26 25.04
N GLY A 157 4.24 2.17 24.17
CA GLY A 157 3.22 1.12 24.27
C GLY A 157 3.79 -0.28 24.06
N VAL A 158 4.78 -0.43 23.18
CA VAL A 158 5.52 -1.70 23.00
C VAL A 158 6.41 -1.98 24.22
N ASP A 159 7.18 -1.01 24.71
CA ASP A 159 8.02 -1.17 25.90
C ASP A 159 7.18 -1.55 27.15
N LEU A 160 6.02 -0.90 27.32
CA LEU A 160 5.08 -1.25 28.38
C LEU A 160 4.56 -2.68 28.21
N SER A 161 4.26 -3.09 26.97
CA SER A 161 3.82 -4.45 26.67
C SER A 161 4.88 -5.49 26.99
N VAL A 162 6.19 -5.18 26.84
CA VAL A 162 7.29 -6.08 27.25
C VAL A 162 7.22 -6.36 28.75
N VAL A 163 6.97 -5.33 29.55
CA VAL A 163 6.88 -5.49 31.02
C VAL A 163 5.59 -6.21 31.42
N LEU A 164 4.46 -5.83 30.82
CA LEU A 164 3.17 -6.47 31.13
C LEU A 164 3.12 -7.94 30.68
N ALA A 165 3.90 -8.32 29.66
CA ALA A 165 3.98 -9.70 29.18
C ALA A 165 4.63 -10.67 30.21
N GLU A 166 5.17 -10.16 31.30
CA GLU A 166 5.64 -11.00 32.42
C GLU A 166 4.49 -11.53 33.27
N GLU A 167 3.30 -10.95 33.14
CA GLU A 167 2.09 -11.41 33.83
C GLU A 167 1.39 -12.52 33.04
N ASP A 168 0.91 -13.56 33.73
CA ASP A 168 0.19 -14.67 33.11
C ASP A 168 -1.12 -14.24 32.42
N SER A 169 -1.70 -13.13 32.88
CA SER A 169 -2.96 -12.57 32.33
C SER A 169 -2.76 -11.74 31.07
N PHE A 170 -1.52 -11.50 30.62
CA PHE A 170 -1.26 -10.66 29.46
C PHE A 170 -1.76 -11.30 28.15
N ASP A 171 -2.58 -10.55 27.44
CA ASP A 171 -3.06 -10.90 26.11
C ASP A 171 -2.69 -9.80 25.09
N ILE A 172 -1.85 -10.14 24.12
CA ILE A 172 -1.43 -9.22 23.05
C ILE A 172 -2.62 -8.70 22.23
N LYS A 173 -3.70 -9.45 22.10
CA LYS A 173 -4.90 -9.09 21.37
C LYS A 173 -5.66 -7.90 21.99
N THR A 174 -5.39 -7.59 23.25
CA THR A 174 -5.97 -6.41 23.94
C THR A 174 -5.17 -5.12 23.73
N ARG A 175 -4.00 -5.20 23.10
CA ARG A 175 -3.16 -4.03 22.83
C ARG A 175 -3.62 -3.30 21.56
N SER A 176 -3.41 -1.98 21.52
CA SER A 176 -3.69 -1.16 20.33
C SER A 176 -2.90 -1.64 19.12
N LEU A 177 -3.41 -1.42 17.92
CA LEU A 177 -2.78 -1.89 16.67
C LEU A 177 -1.35 -1.37 16.51
N ASN A 178 -1.08 -0.11 16.89
CA ASN A 178 0.27 0.46 16.85
C ASN A 178 1.21 0.02 17.98
N GLN A 179 0.86 -1.04 18.71
CA GLN A 179 1.69 -1.66 19.77
C GLN A 179 1.96 -3.14 19.48
N ARG A 180 1.47 -3.67 18.38
CA ARG A 180 1.61 -5.05 17.92
C ARG A 180 1.79 -5.11 16.41
N GLY A 181 1.85 -6.30 15.79
CA GLY A 181 2.14 -6.45 14.37
C GLY A 181 3.64 -6.36 14.05
N MET A 182 3.97 -6.44 12.77
CA MET A 182 5.36 -6.58 12.32
C MET A 182 6.25 -5.37 12.61
N GLY A 183 5.70 -4.15 12.70
CA GLY A 183 6.46 -2.97 13.10
C GLY A 183 6.87 -3.01 14.59
N ALA A 184 6.04 -3.58 15.47
CA ALA A 184 6.41 -3.79 16.85
C ALA A 184 7.52 -4.86 16.99
N VAL A 185 7.45 -5.94 16.19
CA VAL A 185 8.52 -6.96 16.10
C VAL A 185 9.82 -6.33 15.61
N GLU A 186 9.76 -5.48 14.60
CA GLU A 186 10.91 -4.69 14.13
C GLU A 186 11.58 -3.91 15.27
N TYR A 187 10.81 -3.09 15.97
CA TYR A 187 11.32 -2.32 17.11
C TYR A 187 12.01 -3.19 18.15
N LEU A 188 11.43 -4.34 18.47
CA LEU A 188 11.96 -5.26 19.47
C LEU A 188 13.26 -5.93 19.04
N LEU A 189 13.44 -6.23 17.73
CA LEU A 189 14.59 -6.96 17.19
C LEU A 189 15.73 -6.07 16.67
N PHE A 190 15.40 -4.86 16.16
CA PHE A 190 16.38 -4.02 15.46
C PHE A 190 16.80 -2.78 16.26
N ASN A 191 15.98 -2.30 17.21
CA ASN A 191 16.37 -1.14 18.02
C ASN A 191 17.51 -1.50 18.97
N PRO A 192 18.73 -0.93 18.79
CA PRO A 192 19.87 -1.21 19.67
C PRO A 192 19.73 -0.56 21.04
N VAL A 193 18.87 0.47 21.19
CA VAL A 193 18.63 1.16 22.45
C VAL A 193 17.65 0.33 23.26
N LEU A 194 18.11 -0.20 24.39
CA LEU A 194 17.33 -1.08 25.26
C LEU A 194 16.52 -0.33 26.32
N ASP A 195 16.79 0.96 26.54
CA ASP A 195 16.04 1.79 27.47
C ASP A 195 14.61 1.98 26.96
N HIS A 196 13.64 2.00 27.88
CA HIS A 196 12.26 2.26 27.52
C HIS A 196 12.04 3.72 27.09
N THR A 197 11.07 3.94 26.22
CA THR A 197 10.73 5.27 25.69
C THR A 197 9.55 5.93 26.43
N CYS A 198 9.04 5.28 27.48
CA CYS A 198 7.90 5.77 28.24
C CYS A 198 8.25 6.97 29.13
N ALA A 199 7.27 7.85 29.31
CA ALA A 199 7.37 8.94 30.26
C ALA A 199 7.54 8.42 31.71
N PRO A 200 8.19 9.19 32.60
CA PRO A 200 8.43 8.78 34.02
C PRO A 200 7.14 8.49 34.81
N GLN A 201 5.98 8.90 34.31
CA GLN A 201 4.67 8.68 34.95
C GLN A 201 4.10 7.27 34.69
N VAL A 202 4.76 6.43 33.90
CA VAL A 202 4.37 5.03 33.65
C VAL A 202 5.11 4.15 34.70
N PRO A 203 4.45 3.76 35.80
CA PRO A 203 5.14 3.13 36.93
C PRO A 203 5.69 1.75 36.61
N GLU A 204 5.06 1.01 35.71
CA GLU A 204 5.42 -0.36 35.34
C GLU A 204 6.81 -0.44 34.69
N THR A 205 7.22 0.62 33.97
CA THR A 205 8.51 0.64 33.25
C THR A 205 9.68 1.19 34.09
N GLN A 206 9.45 1.72 35.30
CA GLN A 206 10.47 2.40 36.08
C GLN A 206 11.69 1.54 36.44
N SER A 207 11.50 0.23 36.67
CA SER A 207 12.59 -0.69 36.99
C SER A 207 13.30 -1.24 35.74
N TRP A 208 12.78 -0.99 34.54
CA TRP A 208 13.27 -1.59 33.31
C TRP A 208 14.74 -1.28 33.02
N ASN A 209 15.14 0.00 33.08
CA ASN A 209 16.49 0.44 32.71
C ASN A 209 17.56 -0.02 33.74
N SER A 210 17.17 -0.54 34.91
CA SER A 210 18.08 -1.14 35.88
C SER A 210 18.37 -2.62 35.64
N ARG A 211 17.64 -3.28 34.74
CA ARG A 211 17.86 -4.68 34.38
C ARG A 211 19.10 -4.83 33.51
N SER A 212 19.69 -6.02 33.51
CA SER A 212 20.81 -6.33 32.61
C SER A 212 20.38 -6.28 31.13
N ASP A 213 21.33 -6.00 30.24
CA ASP A 213 21.06 -5.97 28.79
C ASP A 213 20.55 -7.31 28.28
N SER A 214 21.08 -8.41 28.74
CA SER A 214 20.63 -9.75 28.33
C SER A 214 19.20 -10.02 28.79
N GLU A 215 18.82 -9.61 30.03
CA GLU A 215 17.43 -9.74 30.46
C GLU A 215 16.47 -8.90 29.62
N ARG A 216 16.83 -7.64 29.35
CA ARG A 216 16.02 -6.75 28.52
C ARG A 216 15.83 -7.28 27.10
N ARG A 217 16.92 -7.81 26.48
CA ARG A 217 16.82 -8.46 25.16
C ARG A 217 15.95 -9.71 25.20
N LEU A 218 16.08 -10.53 26.24
CA LEU A 218 15.27 -11.73 26.40
C LEU A 218 13.77 -11.37 26.49
N LYS A 219 13.41 -10.40 27.34
CA LYS A 219 12.00 -9.98 27.48
C LYS A 219 11.43 -9.36 26.22
N ARG A 220 12.20 -8.57 25.47
CA ARG A 220 11.82 -8.09 24.13
C ARG A 220 11.59 -9.24 23.17
N CYS A 221 12.46 -10.22 23.17
CA CYS A 221 12.35 -11.40 22.32
C CYS A 221 11.11 -12.24 22.66
N GLU A 222 10.80 -12.44 23.94
CA GLU A 222 9.60 -13.16 24.39
C GLU A 222 8.31 -12.46 23.92
N LEU A 223 8.23 -11.12 24.01
CA LEU A 223 7.10 -10.37 23.47
C LEU A 223 7.02 -10.49 21.94
N ALA A 224 8.16 -10.37 21.24
CA ALA A 224 8.21 -10.52 19.78
C ALA A 224 7.64 -11.87 19.32
N THR A 225 7.94 -12.96 20.05
CA THR A 225 7.38 -14.29 19.78
C THR A 225 5.85 -14.29 19.92
N ARG A 226 5.30 -13.65 20.95
CA ARG A 226 3.83 -13.56 21.13
C ARG A 226 3.17 -12.75 20.01
N ILE A 227 3.82 -11.66 19.55
CA ILE A 227 3.30 -10.83 18.47
C ILE A 227 3.30 -11.61 17.15
N VAL A 228 4.38 -12.34 16.82
CA VAL A 228 4.43 -13.14 15.58
C VAL A 228 3.39 -14.24 15.60
N THR A 229 3.13 -14.86 16.77
CA THR A 229 2.02 -15.82 16.90
C THR A 229 0.67 -15.16 16.60
N ASP A 230 0.43 -13.94 17.08
CA ASP A 230 -0.79 -13.17 16.77
C ASP A 230 -0.91 -12.81 15.27
N VAL A 231 0.23 -12.52 14.61
CA VAL A 231 0.30 -12.29 13.16
C VAL A 231 -0.04 -13.58 12.39
N ALA A 232 0.54 -14.72 12.80
CA ALA A 232 0.25 -16.03 12.19
C ALA A 232 -1.24 -16.41 12.34
N ASP A 233 -1.81 -16.21 13.53
CA ASP A 233 -3.23 -16.44 13.80
C ASP A 233 -4.12 -15.57 12.89
N ALA A 234 -3.78 -14.29 12.71
CA ALA A 234 -4.55 -13.37 11.88
C ALA A 234 -4.49 -13.77 10.40
N ALA A 235 -3.29 -14.09 9.89
CA ALA A 235 -3.08 -14.52 8.51
C ALA A 235 -3.83 -15.83 8.21
N SER A 236 -3.73 -16.82 9.11
CA SER A 236 -4.44 -18.10 8.98
C SER A 236 -5.96 -17.94 9.03
N THR A 237 -6.46 -16.98 9.84
CA THR A 237 -7.89 -16.68 9.87
C THR A 237 -8.36 -16.08 8.55
N ILE A 238 -7.62 -15.10 8.00
CA ILE A 238 -7.96 -14.51 6.68
C ILE A 238 -7.94 -15.58 5.59
N GLU A 239 -6.91 -16.45 5.57
CA GLU A 239 -6.80 -17.55 4.61
C GLU A 239 -8.01 -18.48 4.69
N SER A 240 -8.37 -18.89 5.92
CA SER A 240 -9.54 -19.78 6.14
C SER A 240 -10.85 -19.12 5.70
N ASP A 241 -11.06 -17.85 6.05
CA ASP A 241 -12.28 -17.13 5.72
C ASP A 241 -12.40 -16.91 4.21
N TRP A 242 -11.28 -16.83 3.48
CA TRP A 242 -11.26 -16.80 2.02
C TRP A 242 -11.84 -18.05 1.39
N GLN A 243 -11.66 -19.23 2.01
CA GLN A 243 -12.24 -20.49 1.48
C GLN A 243 -13.77 -20.41 1.43
N ASP A 244 -14.39 -19.78 2.42
CA ASP A 244 -15.85 -19.60 2.47
C ASP A 244 -16.30 -18.45 1.53
N PHE A 245 -15.57 -17.34 1.50
CA PHE A 245 -15.91 -16.14 0.72
C PHE A 245 -15.70 -16.33 -0.79
N ARG A 246 -14.75 -17.18 -1.20
CA ARG A 246 -14.36 -17.37 -2.60
C ARG A 246 -15.53 -17.64 -3.53
N ALA A 247 -16.47 -18.52 -3.13
CA ALA A 247 -17.59 -18.88 -3.99
C ALA A 247 -18.53 -17.70 -4.31
N GLU A 248 -18.68 -16.76 -3.38
CA GLU A 248 -19.40 -15.49 -3.60
C GLU A 248 -18.61 -14.57 -4.53
N PHE A 249 -17.31 -14.46 -4.28
CA PHE A 249 -16.42 -13.51 -4.97
C PHE A 249 -16.27 -13.82 -6.46
N ILE A 250 -16.20 -15.10 -6.84
CA ILE A 250 -16.07 -15.53 -8.24
C ILE A 250 -17.42 -15.80 -8.94
N ASN A 251 -18.55 -15.46 -8.30
CA ASN A 251 -19.86 -15.68 -8.88
C ASN A 251 -20.14 -14.69 -10.02
N GLN A 252 -20.65 -15.19 -11.16
CA GLN A 252 -20.99 -14.39 -12.31
C GLN A 252 -21.96 -13.22 -11.98
N ASP A 253 -22.92 -13.46 -11.08
CA ASP A 253 -23.90 -12.46 -10.69
C ASP A 253 -23.28 -11.32 -9.87
N ASN A 254 -22.10 -11.55 -9.28
CA ASN A 254 -21.35 -10.60 -8.44
C ASN A 254 -20.11 -10.02 -9.14
N ALA A 255 -19.87 -10.35 -10.41
CA ALA A 255 -18.64 -9.99 -11.13
C ALA A 255 -18.34 -8.48 -11.10
N GLY A 256 -19.36 -7.63 -11.25
CA GLY A 256 -19.19 -6.18 -11.16
C GLY A 256 -18.75 -5.70 -9.78
N ASP A 257 -19.35 -6.24 -8.71
CA ASP A 257 -18.96 -5.93 -7.33
C ASP A 257 -17.54 -6.43 -7.02
N SER A 258 -17.17 -7.60 -7.54
CA SER A 258 -15.83 -8.17 -7.35
C SER A 258 -14.75 -7.38 -8.11
N LEU A 259 -15.05 -6.89 -9.31
CA LEU A 259 -14.18 -5.95 -10.03
C LEU A 259 -13.99 -4.64 -9.24
N GLN A 260 -15.06 -4.08 -8.68
CA GLN A 260 -14.96 -2.89 -7.84
C GLN A 260 -14.09 -3.13 -6.62
N ARG A 261 -14.26 -4.25 -5.91
CA ARG A 261 -13.45 -4.61 -4.74
C ARG A 261 -11.97 -4.82 -5.09
N LEU A 262 -11.65 -5.43 -6.24
CA LEU A 262 -10.27 -5.54 -6.72
C LEU A 262 -9.67 -4.16 -7.04
N THR A 263 -10.47 -3.29 -7.66
CA THR A 263 -10.08 -1.90 -7.93
C THR A 263 -9.79 -1.13 -6.66
N ASP A 264 -10.65 -1.24 -5.64
CA ASP A 264 -10.42 -0.61 -4.32
C ASP A 264 -9.08 -1.07 -3.71
N GLY A 265 -8.73 -2.34 -3.89
CA GLY A 265 -7.42 -2.90 -3.52
C GLY A 265 -6.26 -2.25 -4.28
N LEU A 266 -6.37 -2.07 -5.61
CA LEU A 266 -5.35 -1.39 -6.41
C LEU A 266 -5.14 0.06 -5.96
N PHE A 267 -6.21 0.77 -5.59
CA PHE A 267 -6.13 2.12 -5.05
C PHE A 267 -5.46 2.21 -3.67
N ALA A 268 -5.26 1.09 -2.96
CA ALA A 268 -4.44 1.07 -1.76
C ALA A 268 -2.97 1.46 -2.05
N LEU A 269 -2.48 1.30 -3.29
CA LEU A 269 -1.17 1.80 -3.71
C LEU A 269 -1.06 3.32 -3.54
N ASP A 270 -2.14 4.06 -3.83
CA ASP A 270 -2.20 5.51 -3.64
C ASP A 270 -2.12 5.89 -2.15
N LYS A 271 -3.01 5.36 -1.34
CA LYS A 271 -3.16 5.77 0.06
C LYS A 271 -2.15 5.15 1.01
N LEU A 272 -1.95 3.83 0.92
CA LEU A 272 -1.09 3.12 1.87
C LEU A 272 0.39 3.18 1.46
N THR A 273 0.69 3.13 0.15
CA THR A 273 2.08 3.13 -0.32
C THR A 273 2.57 4.54 -0.62
N LYS A 274 1.93 5.29 -1.52
CA LYS A 274 2.37 6.64 -1.88
C LYS A 274 2.24 7.61 -0.70
N ASP A 275 1.01 7.73 -0.15
CA ASP A 275 0.73 8.77 0.83
C ASP A 275 1.38 8.48 2.19
N GLN A 276 1.13 7.33 2.78
CA GLN A 276 1.62 7.04 4.13
C GLN A 276 3.12 6.79 4.19
N LYS A 277 3.72 6.11 3.19
CA LYS A 277 5.14 5.72 3.24
C LYS A 277 6.08 6.76 2.64
N LEU A 278 5.58 7.67 1.77
CA LEU A 278 6.43 8.61 1.04
C LEU A 278 6.01 10.07 1.23
N THR A 279 4.79 10.46 0.81
CA THR A 279 4.44 11.90 0.79
C THR A 279 4.31 12.47 2.20
N LEU A 280 3.76 11.71 3.13
CA LEU A 280 3.63 12.14 4.51
C LEU A 280 4.98 12.28 5.25
N PRO A 281 5.91 11.31 5.24
CA PRO A 281 7.21 11.46 5.86
C PRO A 281 8.08 12.57 5.26
N THR A 282 8.00 12.77 3.94
CA THR A 282 8.82 13.78 3.21
C THR A 282 8.29 15.20 3.31
N GLY A 283 7.07 15.39 3.83
CA GLY A 283 6.42 16.71 3.86
C GLY A 283 5.76 17.12 2.54
N LEU A 284 5.68 16.22 1.55
CA LEU A 284 4.94 16.47 0.30
C LEU A 284 3.42 16.47 0.54
N SER A 285 2.95 15.78 1.59
CA SER A 285 1.54 15.82 2.01
C SER A 285 1.28 16.99 2.96
N GLY A 286 0.15 17.68 2.78
CA GLY A 286 -0.34 18.72 3.67
C GLY A 286 -0.65 18.25 5.10
N ASP A 287 -0.77 16.94 5.32
CA ASP A 287 -0.99 16.35 6.65
C ASP A 287 0.28 16.35 7.51
N CYS A 288 1.46 16.57 6.92
CA CYS A 288 2.68 16.85 7.66
C CYS A 288 2.75 18.34 8.02
N SER A 289 2.53 18.69 9.28
CA SER A 289 2.52 20.08 9.75
C SER A 289 3.93 20.70 9.93
N ALA A 290 4.99 19.95 9.63
CA ALA A 290 6.38 20.39 9.69
C ALA A 290 7.03 20.25 8.31
N LEU A 291 8.29 20.68 8.17
CA LEU A 291 9.05 20.55 6.92
C LEU A 291 9.13 19.08 6.46
N THR A 292 9.30 18.17 7.38
CA THR A 292 9.21 16.70 7.21
C THR A 292 8.64 16.06 8.47
N CYS A 293 8.10 14.85 8.32
CA CYS A 293 7.55 14.06 9.42
C CYS A 293 8.32 12.73 9.61
N PRO A 294 9.62 12.76 9.99
CA PRO A 294 10.48 11.57 10.00
C PRO A 294 10.03 10.47 10.96
N LYS A 295 9.22 10.80 11.97
CA LYS A 295 8.64 9.82 12.90
C LYS A 295 7.55 8.96 12.27
N LEU A 296 7.10 9.32 11.06
CA LEU A 296 6.09 8.61 10.29
C LEU A 296 6.69 7.69 9.22
N VAL A 297 8.02 7.62 9.12
CA VAL A 297 8.69 6.65 8.26
C VAL A 297 8.37 5.24 8.75
N GLU A 298 7.87 4.41 7.85
CA GLU A 298 7.62 3.00 8.13
C GLU A 298 8.92 2.20 8.22
N SER A 299 8.97 1.22 9.09
CA SER A 299 10.13 0.34 9.31
C SER A 299 11.47 1.10 9.50
N PRO A 300 11.51 2.07 10.45
CA PRO A 300 12.67 2.95 10.63
C PRO A 300 13.88 2.26 11.26
N TYR A 301 13.69 1.18 12.02
CA TYR A 301 14.77 0.49 12.73
C TYR A 301 15.50 -0.53 11.87
N ALA A 302 14.77 -1.20 10.99
CA ALA A 302 15.32 -2.12 9.98
C ALA A 302 15.77 -1.40 8.71
N GLU A 303 15.41 -0.10 8.57
CA GLU A 303 15.62 0.71 7.35
C GLU A 303 15.02 0.06 6.10
N ASN A 304 13.84 -0.58 6.25
CA ASN A 304 13.28 -1.50 5.25
C ASN A 304 12.21 -0.87 4.33
N THR A 305 11.95 0.43 4.45
CA THR A 305 10.83 1.10 3.76
C THR A 305 10.87 0.90 2.23
N TYR A 306 12.03 1.01 1.59
CA TYR A 306 12.15 0.78 0.15
C TYR A 306 11.76 -0.65 -0.24
N GLN A 307 12.15 -1.65 0.55
CA GLN A 307 11.79 -3.05 0.29
C GLN A 307 10.30 -3.31 0.54
N ASN A 308 9.71 -2.64 1.52
CA ASN A 308 8.27 -2.66 1.75
C ASN A 308 7.51 -2.14 0.52
N ILE A 309 7.88 -0.97 0.01
CA ILE A 309 7.29 -0.38 -1.19
C ILE A 309 7.51 -1.27 -2.42
N ARG A 310 8.70 -1.88 -2.54
CA ARG A 310 8.97 -2.87 -3.60
C ARG A 310 7.98 -4.03 -3.56
N ALA A 311 7.71 -4.59 -2.39
CA ALA A 311 6.75 -5.68 -2.23
C ALA A 311 5.32 -5.24 -2.59
N ASN A 312 4.90 -4.02 -2.22
CA ASN A 312 3.62 -3.46 -2.64
C ASN A 312 3.52 -3.36 -4.17
N LEU A 313 4.55 -2.81 -4.85
CA LEU A 313 4.58 -2.68 -6.31
C LEU A 313 4.54 -4.03 -7.04
N LEU A 314 5.28 -5.02 -6.52
CA LEU A 314 5.26 -6.37 -7.09
C LEU A 314 3.90 -7.05 -6.89
N SER A 315 3.24 -6.81 -5.76
CA SER A 315 1.87 -7.28 -5.52
C SER A 315 0.86 -6.60 -6.45
N PHE A 316 0.97 -5.27 -6.61
CA PHE A 316 0.18 -4.53 -7.59
C PHE A 316 0.31 -5.14 -8.98
N ARG A 317 1.56 -5.35 -9.44
CA ARG A 317 1.82 -5.97 -10.74
C ARG A 317 1.16 -7.33 -10.87
N LYS A 318 1.24 -8.19 -9.84
CA LYS A 318 0.63 -9.52 -9.87
C LYS A 318 -0.89 -9.48 -9.98
N ILE A 319 -1.55 -8.55 -9.27
CA ILE A 319 -3.00 -8.34 -9.41
C ILE A 319 -3.31 -7.83 -10.82
N PHE A 320 -2.51 -6.88 -11.31
CA PHE A 320 -2.72 -6.25 -12.61
C PHE A 320 -2.57 -7.23 -13.77
N THR A 321 -1.57 -8.14 -13.73
CA THR A 321 -1.25 -9.09 -14.81
C THR A 321 -1.82 -10.50 -14.62
N GLY A 322 -2.49 -10.81 -13.49
CA GLY A 322 -2.91 -12.18 -13.19
C GLY A 322 -1.76 -13.20 -13.12
N ILE A 323 -0.51 -12.74 -13.04
CA ILE A 323 0.73 -13.56 -13.10
C ILE A 323 0.89 -14.21 -14.49
N ASP A 324 0.56 -15.52 -14.62
CA ASP A 324 0.62 -16.29 -15.85
C ASP A 324 -0.78 -16.55 -16.45
N GLY A 325 -1.82 -15.88 -15.95
CA GLY A 325 -3.22 -16.02 -16.35
C GLY A 325 -3.81 -14.67 -16.77
N LEU A 326 -5.14 -14.54 -16.74
CA LEU A 326 -5.82 -13.30 -17.10
C LEU A 326 -5.69 -12.25 -15.99
N GLY A 327 -5.32 -11.03 -16.37
CA GLY A 327 -5.22 -9.86 -15.54
C GLY A 327 -6.03 -8.66 -16.04
N PHE A 328 -5.90 -7.53 -15.37
CA PHE A 328 -6.49 -6.27 -15.83
C PHE A 328 -5.82 -5.75 -17.12
N ASP A 329 -4.55 -6.07 -17.37
CA ASP A 329 -3.86 -5.78 -18.62
C ASP A 329 -4.59 -6.44 -19.80
N ASP A 330 -4.93 -7.74 -19.71
CA ASP A 330 -5.71 -8.44 -20.73
C ASP A 330 -7.11 -7.85 -20.89
N TYR A 331 -7.74 -7.42 -19.79
CA TYR A 331 -9.04 -6.74 -19.84
C TYR A 331 -8.95 -5.43 -20.66
N ILE A 332 -7.96 -4.59 -20.32
CA ILE A 332 -7.73 -3.29 -20.97
C ILE A 332 -7.39 -3.50 -22.44
N ASP A 333 -6.56 -4.49 -22.77
CA ASP A 333 -6.20 -4.84 -24.15
C ASP A 333 -7.43 -5.30 -24.96
N ASN A 334 -8.31 -6.11 -24.37
CA ASN A 334 -9.54 -6.56 -25.01
C ASN A 334 -10.53 -5.41 -25.27
N GLU A 335 -10.57 -4.40 -24.40
CA GLU A 335 -11.35 -3.18 -24.61
C GLU A 335 -10.75 -2.25 -25.70
N GLY A 336 -9.57 -2.59 -26.23
CA GLY A 336 -8.92 -1.90 -27.35
C GLY A 336 -7.93 -0.80 -26.94
N PHE A 337 -7.38 -0.87 -25.73
CA PHE A 337 -6.45 0.14 -25.18
C PHE A 337 -5.08 -0.46 -24.76
N PRO A 338 -4.38 -1.24 -25.60
CA PRO A 338 -3.13 -1.90 -25.21
C PRO A 338 -2.02 -0.92 -24.82
N GLU A 339 -2.05 0.32 -25.32
CA GLU A 339 -1.10 1.36 -24.92
C GLU A 339 -1.28 1.79 -23.46
N VAL A 340 -2.46 1.57 -22.86
CA VAL A 340 -2.71 1.87 -21.45
C VAL A 340 -2.12 0.77 -20.57
N SER A 341 -2.33 -0.50 -20.90
CA SER A 341 -1.74 -1.62 -20.17
C SER A 341 -0.21 -1.59 -20.24
N GLU A 342 0.38 -1.35 -21.42
CA GLU A 342 1.84 -1.17 -21.60
C GLU A 342 2.37 -0.03 -20.72
N ARG A 343 1.69 1.13 -20.67
CA ARG A 343 2.10 2.28 -19.85
C ARG A 343 2.09 1.97 -18.35
N PHE A 344 1.10 1.23 -17.86
CA PHE A 344 1.09 0.76 -16.47
C PHE A 344 2.32 -0.09 -16.16
N LEU A 345 2.62 -1.07 -17.02
CA LEU A 345 3.76 -1.97 -16.82
C LEU A 345 5.08 -1.22 -16.89
N ASP A 346 5.25 -0.30 -17.83
CA ASP A 346 6.44 0.55 -17.95
C ASP A 346 6.62 1.45 -16.73
N ASN A 347 5.54 2.07 -16.21
CA ASN A 347 5.58 2.89 -15.01
C ASN A 347 5.95 2.06 -13.77
N ILE A 348 5.48 0.81 -13.65
CA ILE A 348 5.88 -0.10 -12.56
C ILE A 348 7.37 -0.42 -12.66
N VAL A 349 7.89 -0.77 -13.85
CA VAL A 349 9.31 -1.06 -14.08
C VAL A 349 10.18 0.15 -13.75
N ALA A 350 9.79 1.34 -14.24
CA ALA A 350 10.51 2.58 -13.94
C ALA A 350 10.51 2.91 -12.44
N THR A 351 9.40 2.66 -11.75
CA THR A 351 9.28 2.88 -10.30
C THR A 351 10.19 1.93 -9.51
N LEU A 352 10.22 0.65 -9.88
CA LEU A 352 11.13 -0.33 -9.26
C LEU A 352 12.61 0.04 -9.49
N ALA A 353 12.96 0.59 -10.66
CA ALA A 353 14.30 1.06 -10.94
C ALA A 353 14.76 2.22 -10.04
N VAL A 354 13.85 3.09 -9.58
CA VAL A 354 14.17 4.14 -8.58
C VAL A 354 14.58 3.51 -7.25
N ILE A 355 13.93 2.41 -6.85
CA ILE A 355 14.29 1.68 -5.62
C ILE A 355 15.67 1.00 -5.78
N ASP A 356 15.92 0.39 -6.94
CA ASP A 356 17.16 -0.39 -7.20
C ASP A 356 18.43 0.47 -7.15
N ILE A 357 18.32 1.77 -7.43
CA ILE A 357 19.45 2.71 -7.40
C ILE A 357 19.55 3.50 -6.08
N ALA A 358 18.66 3.29 -5.13
CA ALA A 358 18.69 3.99 -3.85
C ALA A 358 19.88 3.50 -2.99
N GLU A 359 20.82 4.39 -2.71
CA GLU A 359 22.02 4.11 -1.88
C GLU A 359 21.79 4.37 -0.40
N ALA A 360 20.83 5.25 -0.06
CA ALA A 360 20.48 5.63 1.31
C ALA A 360 19.09 5.09 1.68
N SER A 361 18.86 4.86 2.97
CA SER A 361 17.52 4.51 3.45
C SER A 361 16.57 5.70 3.37
N VAL A 362 15.26 5.42 3.35
CA VAL A 362 14.21 6.47 3.41
C VAL A 362 14.40 7.36 4.64
N ASN A 363 14.75 6.79 5.80
CA ASN A 363 15.05 7.56 7.01
C ASN A 363 16.16 8.59 6.77
N THR A 364 17.25 8.17 6.14
CA THR A 364 18.41 9.01 5.85
C THR A 364 18.03 10.12 4.86
N GLU A 365 17.30 9.79 3.81
CA GLU A 365 16.88 10.77 2.80
C GLU A 365 15.89 11.79 3.39
N VAL A 366 14.88 11.34 4.16
CA VAL A 366 13.92 12.23 4.84
C VAL A 366 14.65 13.15 5.84
N ALA A 367 15.60 12.63 6.62
CA ALA A 367 16.40 13.43 7.56
C ALA A 367 17.29 14.47 6.86
N SER A 368 17.61 14.29 5.58
CA SER A 368 18.39 15.25 4.80
C SER A 368 17.59 16.47 4.35
N ILE A 369 16.27 16.42 4.38
CA ILE A 369 15.37 17.53 4.03
C ILE A 369 15.25 18.47 5.23
N GLN A 370 16.17 19.42 5.38
CA GLN A 370 16.31 20.27 6.56
C GLN A 370 15.99 21.76 6.30
N THR A 371 15.72 22.14 5.06
CA THR A 371 15.49 23.53 4.66
C THR A 371 14.38 23.62 3.61
N VAL A 372 13.75 24.78 3.48
CA VAL A 372 12.76 25.04 2.42
C VAL A 372 13.34 24.81 1.01
N ALA A 373 14.65 25.02 0.82
CA ALA A 373 15.30 24.73 -0.46
C ALA A 373 15.34 23.22 -0.74
N HIS A 374 15.56 22.39 0.30
CA HIS A 374 15.51 20.92 0.16
C HIS A 374 14.06 20.43 -0.05
N GLU A 375 13.08 21.02 0.62
CA GLU A 375 11.65 20.74 0.39
C GLU A 375 11.26 21.05 -1.07
N THR A 376 11.65 22.23 -1.57
CA THR A 376 11.43 22.60 -2.98
C THR A 376 12.11 21.61 -3.94
N ALA A 377 13.32 21.15 -3.62
CA ALA A 377 14.03 20.14 -4.41
C ALA A 377 13.29 18.81 -4.40
N CYS A 378 12.74 18.40 -3.25
CA CYS A 378 11.91 17.19 -3.13
C CYS A 378 10.64 17.29 -3.97
N THR A 379 9.92 18.42 -3.89
CA THR A 379 8.73 18.69 -4.70
C THR A 379 9.04 18.62 -6.21
N ASN A 380 10.17 19.22 -6.64
CA ASN A 380 10.59 19.16 -8.03
C ASN A 380 10.97 17.73 -8.45
N ALA A 381 11.59 16.95 -7.56
CA ALA A 381 11.92 15.55 -7.80
C ALA A 381 10.67 14.68 -7.97
N ALA A 382 9.64 14.91 -7.16
CA ALA A 382 8.35 14.23 -7.29
C ALA A 382 7.63 14.65 -8.60
N ALA A 383 7.70 15.91 -8.99
CA ALA A 383 7.09 16.41 -10.23
C ALA A 383 7.81 15.89 -11.51
N ALA A 384 9.12 15.58 -11.42
CA ALA A 384 9.93 15.12 -12.54
C ALA A 384 10.80 13.90 -12.12
N PRO A 385 10.20 12.74 -11.83
CA PRO A 385 10.90 11.60 -11.21
C PRO A 385 11.98 10.97 -12.10
N ASP A 386 11.98 11.21 -13.40
CA ASP A 386 12.99 10.70 -14.34
C ASP A 386 14.31 11.46 -14.28
N GLN A 387 14.34 12.62 -13.62
CA GLN A 387 15.55 13.42 -13.51
C GLN A 387 16.54 12.75 -12.55
N PRO A 388 17.80 12.52 -12.96
CA PRO A 388 18.81 11.89 -12.10
C PRO A 388 19.32 12.86 -11.01
N ASN A 389 20.06 12.30 -10.04
CA ASN A 389 20.74 13.06 -8.98
C ASN A 389 19.83 13.85 -8.04
N GLN A 390 18.64 13.33 -7.77
CA GLN A 390 17.67 13.85 -6.81
C GLN A 390 17.40 12.82 -5.73
N LEU A 391 16.75 13.22 -4.61
CA LEU A 391 16.38 12.28 -3.55
C LEU A 391 15.43 11.20 -4.08
N ASN A 392 15.82 9.94 -3.92
CA ASN A 392 15.05 8.81 -4.45
C ASN A 392 13.69 8.67 -3.77
N VAL A 393 13.58 9.00 -2.48
CA VAL A 393 12.28 8.99 -1.77
C VAL A 393 11.27 9.93 -2.43
N CYS A 394 11.70 11.12 -2.87
CA CYS A 394 10.82 12.10 -3.52
C CYS A 394 10.51 11.68 -4.97
N ARG A 395 11.51 11.18 -5.72
CA ARG A 395 11.31 10.60 -7.05
C ARG A 395 10.34 9.44 -7.03
N LEU A 396 10.46 8.57 -6.03
CA LEU A 396 9.60 7.39 -5.88
C LEU A 396 8.13 7.79 -5.66
N ALA A 397 7.88 8.84 -4.85
CA ALA A 397 6.55 9.40 -4.67
C ALA A 397 5.93 9.84 -6.02
N GLY A 398 6.69 10.57 -6.84
CA GLY A 398 6.25 10.99 -8.17
C GLY A 398 6.08 9.84 -9.17
N SER A 399 6.95 8.81 -9.09
CA SER A 399 6.82 7.63 -9.95
C SER A 399 5.56 6.82 -9.63
N ILE A 400 5.24 6.62 -8.35
CA ILE A 400 4.00 5.94 -7.94
C ILE A 400 2.78 6.81 -8.31
N LYS A 401 2.88 8.14 -8.16
CA LYS A 401 1.81 9.05 -8.59
C LYS A 401 1.40 8.83 -10.05
N ARG A 402 2.33 8.59 -10.97
CA ARG A 402 2.00 8.28 -12.37
C ARG A 402 1.11 7.05 -12.49
N ILE A 403 1.41 5.99 -11.75
CA ILE A 403 0.59 4.77 -11.74
C ILE A 403 -0.80 5.08 -11.18
N THR A 404 -0.89 5.84 -10.09
CA THR A 404 -2.17 6.16 -9.46
C THR A 404 -2.98 7.20 -10.24
N ASP A 405 -2.35 8.10 -10.99
CA ASP A 405 -3.04 8.98 -11.94
C ASP A 405 -3.65 8.19 -13.11
N ASP A 406 -2.92 7.20 -13.66
CA ASP A 406 -3.44 6.29 -14.68
C ASP A 406 -4.63 5.46 -14.13
N LEU A 407 -4.58 5.03 -12.85
CA LEU A 407 -5.72 4.37 -12.20
C LEU A 407 -6.95 5.29 -12.15
N LYS A 408 -6.76 6.56 -11.76
CA LYS A 408 -7.86 7.54 -11.59
C LYS A 408 -8.50 7.99 -12.90
N ILE A 409 -7.79 7.93 -14.00
CA ILE A 409 -8.21 8.49 -15.28
C ILE A 409 -8.60 7.36 -16.27
N ASP A 410 -7.62 6.62 -16.72
CA ASP A 410 -7.83 5.66 -17.82
C ASP A 410 -8.41 4.34 -17.32
N PHE A 411 -7.83 3.76 -16.26
CA PHE A 411 -8.25 2.46 -15.75
C PHE A 411 -9.73 2.43 -15.36
N VAL A 412 -10.19 3.35 -14.49
CA VAL A 412 -11.60 3.35 -14.05
C VAL A 412 -12.57 3.59 -15.20
N THR A 413 -12.15 4.33 -16.23
CA THR A 413 -12.96 4.61 -17.42
C THR A 413 -13.10 3.36 -18.31
N ILE A 414 -11.99 2.65 -18.53
CA ILE A 414 -11.94 1.46 -19.41
C ILE A 414 -12.63 0.27 -18.73
N VAL A 415 -12.31 0.02 -17.46
CA VAL A 415 -12.88 -1.11 -16.70
C VAL A 415 -14.33 -0.87 -16.28
N GLY A 416 -14.79 0.39 -16.31
CA GLY A 416 -16.18 0.76 -15.97
C GLY A 416 -16.48 0.68 -14.46
N VAL A 417 -15.49 0.98 -13.61
CA VAL A 417 -15.59 0.97 -12.16
C VAL A 417 -15.51 2.38 -11.57
N MET A 418 -15.81 2.52 -10.28
CA MET A 418 -15.78 3.81 -9.59
C MET A 418 -14.45 4.02 -8.88
N ILE A 419 -14.02 5.29 -8.78
CA ILE A 419 -12.91 5.67 -7.89
C ILE A 419 -13.39 5.50 -6.45
N PRO A 420 -12.65 4.76 -5.59
CA PRO A 420 -13.01 4.60 -4.18
C PRO A 420 -13.11 5.94 -3.44
N ASP A 421 -14.02 6.06 -2.48
CA ASP A 421 -14.20 7.28 -1.67
C ASP A 421 -12.89 7.77 -1.02
N SER A 422 -12.04 6.85 -0.62
CA SER A 422 -10.71 7.14 -0.03
C SER A 422 -9.77 7.84 -1.01
N ALA A 423 -9.94 7.69 -2.33
CA ALA A 423 -9.09 8.26 -3.37
C ALA A 423 -9.73 9.46 -4.11
N GLN A 424 -11.04 9.75 -3.88
CA GLN A 424 -11.75 10.85 -4.54
C GLN A 424 -11.30 12.25 -4.10
N SER A 425 -10.82 12.39 -2.87
CA SER A 425 -10.43 13.69 -2.29
C SER A 425 -8.96 14.04 -2.50
N ASP A 426 -8.22 13.23 -3.24
CA ASP A 426 -6.80 13.40 -3.49
C ASP A 426 -6.61 14.39 -4.63
N ASN A 427 -6.24 15.63 -4.29
CA ASN A 427 -5.96 16.72 -5.24
C ASN A 427 -4.45 16.97 -5.38
N ASP A 428 -3.61 15.94 -5.31
CA ASP A 428 -2.16 16.01 -5.39
C ASP A 428 -1.64 16.51 -6.76
#